data_1adea315213940c1eee67a857e528e49
#
_entry.id   1adea315213940c1eee67a857e528e49
#
_cell.length_a   1.000
_cell.length_b   1.000
_cell.length_c   1.000
_cell.angle_alpha   90.00
_cell.angle_beta   90.00
_cell.angle_gamma   90.00
#
_symmetry.space_group_name_H-M   'P 1'
#
loop_
_entity.id
_entity.type
_entity.pdbx_description
1 polymer ?
#
loop_
_entity_poly.entity_id
_entity_poly.type
_entity_poly.pdbx_seq_one_letter_code
_entity_poly.pdbx_strand_id
1 'polypeptide(L)'
;MTHLTRQRLRLLGTALAITAAWASPALAKEKVDLLLRHGHVLTVDPSFSVRSAVAVRDGRIVAVGGEELADRYTADRTIDLAGRTLMPGFTDTHLHPKPMAPNDIAVQSARSVAEVQDMLRKKAAQLGPGQWITGYGWQESNLAEKRNLTRADLDAATPNNPVMLVRAGAHSAVSNSAALKIARIDRTTPDPKSGLIEHDAAGEPNGIIRERFDLVSTFIPTPSWESMRPAYIGWLKNILSLGITSFHDASGTIDDEPVGKGGAAGTDPGASWAGANMTFRRAREIYAEMGDQLPRITMYIIYPGAERLKAFPYHTGYGDEHVRLGAIGENAVDGGFTGPTAWLLADYKGQPGFRGKGRYTDAELQEMVDTSARLGWQMGLHCIGDAAIVQTIQAYDKALNAIPDPAHPIADRRWFTDHFTIMPPDETMATMKRDSIMIAQQPNFLYNLEDRYMQVLDDWRLAHNNPLTTPVKKFGLFMAFGSDNLPVNPFVGLYAAITRKGPSGQVHGAEEAIPREDAIRMYTANGAYLSWEEKTKGTIEPGKLADMIVLPFDPLTASPETILAGQVDMTFLGGKLVFQR
;
A
#
# COMPACT_ATOMS: atom_id res chain seq x y z
N MET A 1 79.56 37.46 59.97
CA MET A 1 80.21 38.61 59.31
C MET A 1 79.42 38.88 58.08
N THR A 2 78.81 39.88 58.01
CA THR A 2 78.60 41.24 57.75
C THR A 2 77.33 41.46 56.98
N HIS A 3 76.40 42.06 57.57
CA HIS A 3 75.53 43.15 57.15
C HIS A 3 75.51 43.59 55.71
N LEU A 4 74.31 43.77 55.14
CA LEU A 4 73.84 45.11 54.78
C LEU A 4 72.38 45.08 54.22
N THR A 5 71.64 45.91 54.88
CA THR A 5 70.29 46.44 54.67
C THR A 5 70.13 47.07 53.29
N ARG A 6 69.00 46.94 52.64
CA ARG A 6 68.45 48.01 51.77
C ARG A 6 66.93 47.92 51.61
N GLN A 7 66.37 48.93 51.99
CA GLN A 7 65.11 49.67 51.76
C GLN A 7 64.11 49.18 50.75
N ARG A 8 62.86 49.14 51.22
CA ARG A 8 61.63 49.01 50.48
C ARG A 8 61.34 50.30 49.72
N LEU A 9 61.05 50.16 48.40
CA LEU A 9 60.31 51.17 47.63
C LEU A 9 58.99 50.54 47.20
N ARG A 10 57.88 51.07 47.73
CA ARG A 10 56.51 50.71 47.30
C ARG A 10 56.17 51.54 46.08
N LEU A 11 55.96 50.88 44.97
CA LEU A 11 55.29 51.45 43.81
C LEU A 11 53.88 50.86 43.74
N LEU A 12 52.84 51.71 44.01
CA LEU A 12 51.45 51.44 43.71
C LEU A 12 51.28 51.48 42.16
N GLY A 13 51.14 50.34 41.59
CA GLY A 13 50.69 50.24 40.19
C GLY A 13 49.18 49.88 40.16
N THR A 14 48.37 50.87 39.82
CA THR A 14 46.92 50.68 39.52
C THR A 14 46.78 49.84 38.29
N ALA A 15 46.47 48.56 38.44
CA ALA A 15 46.11 47.69 37.32
C ALA A 15 44.65 47.97 36.87
N LEU A 16 44.48 48.66 35.76
CA LEU A 16 43.21 48.83 35.07
C LEU A 16 42.89 47.49 34.38
N ALA A 17 42.03 46.67 34.94
CA ALA A 17 41.53 45.45 34.31
C ALA A 17 40.53 45.86 33.21
N ILE A 18 40.99 45.90 31.96
CA ILE A 18 40.10 45.97 30.78
C ILE A 18 39.51 44.58 30.58
N THR A 19 38.28 44.36 31.06
CA THR A 19 37.46 43.23 30.66
C THR A 19 36.98 43.44 29.26
N ALA A 20 37.76 42.96 28.28
CA ALA A 20 37.30 42.83 26.90
C ALA A 20 36.20 41.76 26.89
N ALA A 21 34.93 42.16 26.90
CA ALA A 21 33.82 41.31 26.60
C ALA A 21 33.99 40.88 25.10
N TRP A 22 34.43 39.67 24.92
CA TRP A 22 34.38 39.04 23.60
C TRP A 22 32.91 38.83 23.24
N ALA A 23 32.30 39.80 22.56
CA ALA A 23 31.06 39.57 21.84
C ALA A 23 31.38 38.55 20.73
N SER A 24 31.05 37.31 20.95
CA SER A 24 31.04 36.30 19.87
C SER A 24 30.19 36.90 18.73
N PRO A 25 30.72 37.00 17.50
CA PRO A 25 29.91 37.45 16.40
C PRO A 25 28.69 36.52 16.32
N ALA A 26 27.49 37.07 16.43
CA ALA A 26 26.26 36.32 16.17
C ALA A 26 26.41 35.76 14.76
N LEU A 27 26.61 34.45 14.63
CA LEU A 27 26.61 33.78 13.33
C LEU A 27 25.32 34.16 12.62
N ALA A 28 25.44 34.68 11.38
CA ALA A 28 24.29 35.00 10.58
C ALA A 28 23.44 33.72 10.44
N LYS A 29 22.13 33.84 10.67
CA LYS A 29 21.22 32.71 10.54
C LYS A 29 21.30 32.12 9.14
N GLU A 30 21.34 30.80 9.06
CA GLU A 30 21.30 30.09 7.78
C GLU A 30 19.88 30.20 7.19
N LYS A 31 19.79 30.36 5.86
CA LYS A 31 18.50 30.40 5.16
C LYS A 31 17.98 28.99 4.90
N VAL A 32 16.67 28.78 5.14
CA VAL A 32 15.93 27.55 4.83
C VAL A 32 14.59 27.92 4.17
N ASP A 33 13.97 26.98 3.49
CA ASP A 33 12.70 27.23 2.80
C ASP A 33 11.52 27.16 3.79
N LEU A 34 11.59 26.17 4.72
CA LEU A 34 10.52 25.90 5.65
C LEU A 34 11.08 25.61 7.05
N LEU A 35 10.45 26.22 8.06
CA LEU A 35 10.66 25.90 9.48
C LEU A 35 9.32 25.50 10.10
N LEU A 36 9.22 24.25 10.55
CA LEU A 36 8.10 23.74 11.34
C LEU A 36 8.49 23.77 12.81
N ARG A 37 7.65 24.32 13.68
CA ARG A 37 8.00 24.49 15.09
C ARG A 37 6.79 24.37 16.03
N HIS A 38 7.04 24.31 17.34
CA HIS A 38 6.05 24.11 18.38
C HIS A 38 5.19 22.86 18.15
N GLY A 39 5.80 21.77 17.65
CA GLY A 39 5.14 20.51 17.38
C GLY A 39 5.55 19.39 18.32
N HIS A 40 4.87 18.27 18.20
CA HIS A 40 5.28 16.97 18.70
C HIS A 40 5.84 16.17 17.54
N VAL A 41 7.16 16.26 17.30
CA VAL A 41 7.82 15.67 16.13
C VAL A 41 8.25 14.23 16.45
N LEU A 42 7.52 13.25 15.93
CA LEU A 42 7.89 11.83 15.98
C LEU A 42 8.84 11.53 14.82
N THR A 43 10.11 11.33 15.12
CA THR A 43 11.13 11.17 14.04
C THR A 43 11.08 9.80 13.37
N VAL A 44 10.59 8.78 14.07
CA VAL A 44 10.64 7.36 13.67
C VAL A 44 12.07 6.88 13.37
N ASP A 45 13.09 7.59 13.89
CA ASP A 45 14.48 7.13 13.88
C ASP A 45 14.64 5.83 14.69
N PRO A 46 15.80 5.17 14.73
CA PRO A 46 15.99 3.93 15.50
C PRO A 46 15.60 4.05 16.98
N SER A 47 15.75 5.24 17.57
CA SER A 47 15.42 5.53 18.98
C SER A 47 13.98 6.04 19.17
N PHE A 48 13.22 6.22 18.10
CA PHE A 48 11.89 6.84 18.12
C PHE A 48 11.88 8.21 18.82
N SER A 49 12.87 9.04 18.51
CA SER A 49 13.10 10.32 19.17
C SER A 49 11.93 11.28 18.98
N VAL A 50 11.65 12.07 20.01
CA VAL A 50 10.67 13.16 19.96
C VAL A 50 11.40 14.50 19.96
N ARG A 51 11.00 15.42 19.08
CA ARG A 51 11.54 16.77 18.94
C ARG A 51 10.40 17.78 18.82
N SER A 52 10.71 19.08 18.67
CA SER A 52 9.66 20.11 18.53
C SER A 52 9.77 20.94 17.26
N ALA A 53 10.86 20.83 16.52
CA ALA A 53 11.07 21.62 15.32
C ALA A 53 11.84 20.86 14.22
N VAL A 54 11.57 21.23 12.95
CA VAL A 54 12.23 20.71 11.75
C VAL A 54 12.51 21.86 10.79
N ALA A 55 13.75 21.94 10.28
CA ALA A 55 14.15 22.90 9.25
C ALA A 55 14.35 22.14 7.90
N VAL A 56 13.84 22.72 6.81
CA VAL A 56 13.87 22.13 5.46
C VAL A 56 14.47 23.12 4.46
N ARG A 57 15.35 22.62 3.61
CA ARG A 57 15.94 23.36 2.49
C ARG A 57 16.08 22.44 1.28
N ASP A 58 15.73 22.94 0.10
CA ASP A 58 15.82 22.21 -1.18
C ASP A 58 15.13 20.83 -1.13
N GLY A 59 13.93 20.78 -0.50
CA GLY A 59 13.13 19.57 -0.37
C GLY A 59 13.62 18.57 0.67
N ARG A 60 14.75 18.86 1.37
CA ARG A 60 15.36 17.95 2.35
C ARG A 60 15.38 18.53 3.75
N ILE A 61 15.27 17.66 4.73
CA ILE A 61 15.45 17.98 6.13
C ILE A 61 16.91 18.33 6.35
N VAL A 62 17.19 19.54 6.86
CA VAL A 62 18.57 19.99 7.19
C VAL A 62 18.84 19.93 8.68
N ALA A 63 17.81 20.06 9.50
CA ALA A 63 17.94 19.92 10.95
C ALA A 63 16.64 19.44 11.60
N VAL A 64 16.77 18.68 12.67
CA VAL A 64 15.70 18.23 13.56
C VAL A 64 16.13 18.52 14.98
N GLY A 65 15.32 19.25 15.76
CA GLY A 65 15.71 19.69 17.09
C GLY A 65 14.58 20.27 17.89
N GLY A 66 14.94 21.19 18.79
CA GLY A 66 14.00 21.97 19.58
C GLY A 66 13.80 23.38 18.99
N GLU A 67 13.28 24.29 19.83
CA GLU A 67 12.99 25.66 19.44
C GLU A 67 14.25 26.49 19.13
N GLU A 68 15.42 26.03 19.51
CA GLU A 68 16.74 26.62 19.20
C GLU A 68 16.99 26.66 17.68
N LEU A 69 16.29 25.87 16.87
CA LEU A 69 16.40 25.95 15.41
C LEU A 69 15.98 27.33 14.89
N ALA A 70 15.06 28.03 15.57
CA ALA A 70 14.65 29.38 15.20
C ALA A 70 15.77 30.42 15.44
N ASP A 71 16.76 30.13 16.30
CA ASP A 71 17.92 30.97 16.49
C ASP A 71 18.98 30.73 15.42
N ARG A 72 19.05 29.51 14.90
CA ARG A 72 20.01 29.09 13.87
C ARG A 72 19.54 29.40 12.44
N TYR A 73 18.23 29.29 12.17
CA TYR A 73 17.69 29.40 10.82
C TYR A 73 16.76 30.59 10.64
N THR A 74 16.79 31.19 9.43
CA THR A 74 15.77 32.12 8.92
C THR A 74 15.05 31.41 7.79
N ALA A 75 13.71 31.28 7.87
CA ALA A 75 12.91 30.55 6.91
C ALA A 75 12.10 31.48 6.00
N ASP A 76 11.93 31.11 4.71
CA ASP A 76 11.00 31.78 3.83
C ASP A 76 9.55 31.59 4.30
N ARG A 77 9.26 30.40 4.86
CA ARG A 77 7.97 30.07 5.49
C ARG A 77 8.17 29.43 6.85
N THR A 78 7.48 29.92 7.86
CA THR A 78 7.41 29.28 9.19
C THR A 78 5.97 28.82 9.43
N ILE A 79 5.82 27.57 9.89
CA ILE A 79 4.53 26.99 10.28
C ILE A 79 4.58 26.64 11.76
N ASP A 80 3.65 27.23 12.53
CA ASP A 80 3.40 26.86 13.92
C ASP A 80 2.50 25.61 13.94
N LEU A 81 3.03 24.54 14.48
CA LEU A 81 2.29 23.29 14.63
C LEU A 81 1.30 23.30 15.78
N ALA A 82 1.42 24.26 16.70
CA ALA A 82 0.51 24.44 17.84
C ALA A 82 0.30 23.14 18.65
N GLY A 83 1.37 22.39 18.91
CA GLY A 83 1.34 21.13 19.64
C GLY A 83 0.90 19.89 18.83
N ARG A 84 0.50 20.05 17.55
CA ARG A 84 0.14 18.93 16.69
C ARG A 84 1.33 18.02 16.41
N THR A 85 1.01 16.76 16.08
CA THR A 85 2.06 15.77 15.78
C THR A 85 2.53 15.90 14.34
N LEU A 86 3.84 16.03 14.15
CA LEU A 86 4.53 15.90 12.88
C LEU A 86 5.21 14.54 12.84
N MET A 87 5.01 13.76 11.77
CA MET A 87 5.69 12.48 11.59
C MET A 87 6.01 12.25 10.10
N PRO A 88 6.86 11.25 9.76
CA PRO A 88 7.04 10.86 8.36
C PRO A 88 5.70 10.54 7.72
N GLY A 89 5.53 10.88 6.46
CA GLY A 89 4.36 10.43 5.69
C GLY A 89 4.33 8.92 5.58
N PHE A 90 3.14 8.36 5.43
CA PHE A 90 2.98 6.92 5.25
C PHE A 90 3.60 6.47 3.92
N THR A 91 4.30 5.34 3.97
CA THR A 91 4.71 4.55 2.82
C THR A 91 3.82 3.32 2.78
N ASP A 92 2.83 3.32 1.90
CA ASP A 92 1.91 2.20 1.73
C ASP A 92 2.52 1.19 0.75
N THR A 93 2.84 -0.01 1.22
CA THR A 93 3.60 -0.99 0.42
C THR A 93 2.76 -1.80 -0.55
N HIS A 94 1.45 -1.54 -0.63
CA HIS A 94 0.57 -2.28 -1.53
C HIS A 94 -0.71 -1.51 -1.83
N LEU A 95 -0.77 -0.86 -2.97
CA LEU A 95 -1.96 -0.19 -3.50
C LEU A 95 -2.17 -0.50 -4.97
N HIS A 96 -3.44 -0.53 -5.37
CA HIS A 96 -3.82 -0.53 -6.78
C HIS A 96 -4.45 0.83 -7.12
N PRO A 97 -3.82 1.68 -7.93
CA PRO A 97 -4.49 2.87 -8.44
C PRO A 97 -5.79 2.50 -9.15
N LYS A 98 -6.91 2.99 -8.63
CA LYS A 98 -8.26 2.73 -9.17
C LYS A 98 -8.93 4.07 -9.49
N PRO A 99 -8.46 4.77 -10.53
CA PRO A 99 -9.11 5.99 -10.97
C PRO A 99 -10.49 5.67 -11.53
N MET A 100 -11.46 6.52 -11.26
CA MET A 100 -12.80 6.36 -11.85
C MET A 100 -12.78 6.70 -13.34
N ALA A 101 -13.09 5.72 -14.17
CA ALA A 101 -13.28 5.94 -15.60
C ALA A 101 -14.55 6.79 -15.89
N PRO A 102 -14.65 7.43 -17.05
CA PRO A 102 -15.83 8.24 -17.40
C PRO A 102 -17.16 7.48 -17.30
N ASN A 103 -17.14 6.17 -17.53
CA ASN A 103 -18.28 5.27 -17.45
C ASN A 103 -18.48 4.60 -16.08
N ASP A 104 -17.64 4.91 -15.08
CA ASP A 104 -17.76 4.35 -13.74
C ASP A 104 -18.81 5.07 -12.89
N ILE A 105 -19.40 4.30 -11.97
CA ILE A 105 -20.16 4.82 -10.83
C ILE A 105 -19.40 4.58 -9.52
N ALA A 106 -19.56 5.49 -8.55
CA ALA A 106 -18.93 5.40 -7.23
C ALA A 106 -19.67 4.42 -6.32
N VAL A 107 -19.82 3.16 -6.77
CA VAL A 107 -20.63 2.13 -6.10
C VAL A 107 -20.17 1.80 -4.68
N GLN A 108 -18.91 2.03 -4.35
CA GLN A 108 -18.36 1.86 -3.00
C GLN A 108 -19.01 2.78 -1.94
N SER A 109 -19.63 3.89 -2.37
CA SER A 109 -20.33 4.82 -1.48
C SER A 109 -21.78 4.42 -1.19
N ALA A 110 -22.34 3.46 -1.95
CA ALA A 110 -23.74 3.05 -1.82
C ALA A 110 -24.00 2.33 -0.48
N ARG A 111 -25.15 2.61 0.10
CA ARG A 111 -25.62 2.03 1.36
C ARG A 111 -26.87 1.15 1.19
N SER A 112 -27.41 1.07 -0.01
CA SER A 112 -28.56 0.20 -0.34
C SER A 112 -28.55 -0.17 -1.82
N VAL A 113 -29.27 -1.23 -2.18
CA VAL A 113 -29.53 -1.62 -3.57
C VAL A 113 -30.23 -0.48 -4.32
N ALA A 114 -31.15 0.23 -3.67
CA ALA A 114 -31.85 1.37 -4.27
C ALA A 114 -30.89 2.49 -4.66
N GLU A 115 -29.90 2.83 -3.84
CA GLU A 115 -28.87 3.81 -4.18
C GLU A 115 -28.02 3.38 -5.36
N VAL A 116 -27.61 2.09 -5.44
CA VAL A 116 -26.91 1.55 -6.61
C VAL A 116 -27.76 1.73 -7.88
N GLN A 117 -29.05 1.39 -7.81
CA GLN A 117 -29.96 1.56 -8.94
C GLN A 117 -30.09 3.02 -9.39
N ASP A 118 -30.14 3.96 -8.45
CA ASP A 118 -30.19 5.40 -8.78
C ASP A 118 -28.90 5.89 -9.43
N MET A 119 -27.73 5.45 -8.95
CA MET A 119 -26.45 5.74 -9.60
C MET A 119 -26.43 5.20 -11.03
N LEU A 120 -26.89 3.97 -11.24
CA LEU A 120 -26.98 3.34 -12.56
C LEU A 120 -27.91 4.10 -13.51
N ARG A 121 -29.12 4.48 -13.07
CA ARG A 121 -30.07 5.27 -13.88
C ARG A 121 -29.47 6.62 -14.30
N LYS A 122 -28.84 7.32 -13.35
CA LYS A 122 -28.18 8.61 -13.63
C LYS A 122 -27.05 8.47 -14.64
N LYS A 123 -26.20 7.42 -14.49
CA LYS A 123 -25.10 7.15 -15.41
C LYS A 123 -25.62 6.76 -16.80
N ALA A 124 -26.64 5.90 -16.88
CA ALA A 124 -27.26 5.51 -18.14
C ALA A 124 -27.84 6.70 -18.91
N ALA A 125 -28.48 7.64 -18.20
CA ALA A 125 -28.97 8.88 -18.79
C ALA A 125 -27.86 9.79 -19.33
N GLN A 126 -26.68 9.80 -18.70
CA GLN A 126 -25.50 10.56 -19.15
C GLN A 126 -24.85 9.96 -20.40
N LEU A 127 -24.72 8.63 -20.43
CA LEU A 127 -23.98 7.92 -21.48
C LEU A 127 -24.84 7.60 -22.71
N GLY A 128 -26.15 7.44 -22.54
CA GLY A 128 -27.06 6.93 -23.56
C GLY A 128 -27.13 5.40 -23.65
N PRO A 129 -28.09 4.85 -24.40
CA PRO A 129 -28.31 3.40 -24.49
C PRO A 129 -27.14 2.68 -25.16
N GLY A 130 -26.92 1.43 -24.77
CA GLY A 130 -25.87 0.57 -25.32
C GLY A 130 -24.47 0.83 -24.79
N GLN A 131 -24.25 1.93 -24.06
CA GLN A 131 -22.93 2.22 -23.47
C GLN A 131 -22.73 1.44 -22.17
N TRP A 132 -21.51 0.91 -21.98
CA TRP A 132 -21.13 0.19 -20.77
C TRP A 132 -21.13 1.10 -19.56
N ILE A 133 -21.62 0.58 -18.44
CA ILE A 133 -21.49 1.19 -17.12
C ILE A 133 -20.68 0.24 -16.23
N THR A 134 -19.67 0.79 -15.58
CA THR A 134 -18.76 0.05 -14.71
C THR A 134 -18.70 0.65 -13.31
N GLY A 135 -18.06 -0.03 -12.38
CA GLY A 135 -17.85 0.45 -11.01
C GLY A 135 -17.09 -0.55 -10.19
N TYR A 136 -16.42 -0.07 -9.15
CA TYR A 136 -15.59 -0.90 -8.28
C TYR A 136 -15.90 -0.61 -6.80
N GLY A 137 -15.79 -1.64 -5.98
CA GLY A 137 -15.66 -1.49 -4.53
C GLY A 137 -16.97 -1.64 -3.74
N TRP A 138 -18.05 -2.14 -4.34
CA TRP A 138 -19.25 -2.47 -3.56
C TRP A 138 -18.97 -3.65 -2.61
N GLN A 139 -19.67 -3.64 -1.46
CA GLN A 139 -19.62 -4.73 -0.46
C GLN A 139 -21.02 -4.95 0.11
N GLU A 140 -21.42 -6.21 0.25
CA GLU A 140 -22.73 -6.58 0.83
C GLU A 140 -22.87 -6.11 2.28
N SER A 141 -21.79 -6.08 3.05
CA SER A 141 -21.78 -5.58 4.42
C SER A 141 -22.15 -4.10 4.55
N ASN A 142 -21.93 -3.32 3.50
CA ASN A 142 -22.27 -1.90 3.47
C ASN A 142 -23.71 -1.64 3.05
N LEU A 143 -24.35 -2.60 2.37
CA LEU A 143 -25.72 -2.46 1.91
C LEU A 143 -26.73 -2.79 3.02
N ALA A 144 -27.81 -2.05 3.09
CA ALA A 144 -28.88 -2.28 4.06
C ALA A 144 -29.47 -3.69 3.96
N GLU A 145 -29.53 -4.25 2.75
CA GLU A 145 -30.04 -5.58 2.45
C GLU A 145 -29.10 -6.72 2.89
N LYS A 146 -27.84 -6.43 3.24
CA LYS A 146 -26.83 -7.40 3.70
C LYS A 146 -26.66 -8.61 2.78
N ARG A 147 -26.87 -8.42 1.48
CA ARG A 147 -26.71 -9.45 0.44
C ARG A 147 -25.94 -8.94 -0.76
N ASN A 148 -25.44 -9.87 -1.56
CA ASN A 148 -24.83 -9.54 -2.84
C ASN A 148 -25.84 -8.84 -3.78
N LEU A 149 -25.31 -7.95 -4.62
CA LEU A 149 -26.04 -7.48 -5.80
C LEU A 149 -26.24 -8.64 -6.76
N THR A 150 -27.34 -8.63 -7.50
CA THR A 150 -27.68 -9.64 -8.50
C THR A 150 -27.95 -9.02 -9.86
N ARG A 151 -28.00 -9.86 -10.90
CA ARG A 151 -28.43 -9.47 -12.24
C ARG A 151 -29.75 -8.71 -12.23
N ALA A 152 -30.73 -9.21 -11.47
CA ALA A 152 -32.07 -8.60 -11.38
C ALA A 152 -32.03 -7.19 -10.79
N ASP A 153 -31.18 -6.93 -9.80
CA ASP A 153 -31.02 -5.59 -9.21
C ASP A 153 -30.53 -4.60 -10.26
N LEU A 154 -29.59 -5.01 -11.13
CA LEU A 154 -29.02 -4.16 -12.16
C LEU A 154 -29.98 -3.98 -13.35
N ASP A 155 -30.65 -5.04 -13.78
CA ASP A 155 -31.64 -5.02 -14.88
C ASP A 155 -32.79 -4.06 -14.60
N ALA A 156 -33.25 -3.97 -13.35
CA ALA A 156 -34.30 -3.06 -12.92
C ALA A 156 -33.94 -1.57 -13.09
N ALA A 157 -32.65 -1.26 -13.14
CA ALA A 157 -32.18 0.12 -13.31
C ALA A 157 -31.72 0.42 -14.74
N THR A 158 -31.12 -0.55 -15.45
CA THR A 158 -30.41 -0.34 -16.72
C THR A 158 -30.67 -1.46 -17.71
N PRO A 159 -31.91 -1.62 -18.22
CA PRO A 159 -32.22 -2.69 -19.15
C PRO A 159 -31.53 -2.54 -20.53
N ASN A 160 -31.13 -1.33 -20.90
CA ASN A 160 -30.57 -1.00 -22.21
C ASN A 160 -29.06 -0.72 -22.21
N ASN A 161 -28.40 -0.79 -21.05
CA ASN A 161 -26.96 -0.56 -20.92
C ASN A 161 -26.31 -1.81 -20.32
N PRO A 162 -25.25 -2.35 -20.90
CA PRO A 162 -24.48 -3.41 -20.25
C PRO A 162 -23.78 -2.85 -18.99
N VAL A 163 -23.88 -3.60 -17.90
CA VAL A 163 -23.32 -3.22 -16.59
C VAL A 163 -22.44 -4.33 -16.05
N MET A 164 -21.27 -3.96 -15.54
CA MET A 164 -20.43 -4.80 -14.68
C MET A 164 -19.92 -4.01 -13.48
N LEU A 165 -20.24 -4.47 -12.27
CA LEU A 165 -19.77 -3.87 -11.03
C LEU A 165 -18.85 -4.86 -10.31
N VAL A 166 -17.61 -4.47 -10.08
CA VAL A 166 -16.61 -5.30 -9.40
C VAL A 166 -16.73 -5.10 -7.90
N ARG A 167 -16.72 -6.20 -7.15
CA ARG A 167 -16.73 -6.20 -5.70
C ARG A 167 -15.39 -5.71 -5.15
N ALA A 168 -15.39 -5.11 -3.96
CA ALA A 168 -14.17 -4.78 -3.25
C ALA A 168 -13.26 -6.01 -3.11
N GLY A 169 -11.96 -5.84 -3.34
CA GLY A 169 -10.97 -6.91 -3.40
C GLY A 169 -10.85 -7.59 -4.77
N ALA A 170 -11.66 -7.21 -5.78
CA ALA A 170 -11.55 -7.65 -7.17
C ALA A 170 -11.58 -9.16 -7.45
N HIS A 171 -12.10 -9.98 -6.51
CA HIS A 171 -12.25 -11.43 -6.69
C HIS A 171 -13.63 -11.86 -7.20
N SER A 172 -14.56 -10.92 -7.43
CA SER A 172 -15.84 -11.19 -8.05
C SER A 172 -16.45 -9.93 -8.66
N ALA A 173 -17.33 -10.11 -9.64
CA ALA A 173 -18.11 -9.05 -10.23
C ALA A 173 -19.56 -9.51 -10.43
N VAL A 174 -20.49 -8.54 -10.47
CA VAL A 174 -21.88 -8.76 -10.85
C VAL A 174 -22.16 -8.06 -12.17
N SER A 175 -22.84 -8.76 -13.08
CA SER A 175 -23.19 -8.28 -14.42
C SER A 175 -24.69 -8.39 -14.65
N ASN A 176 -25.25 -7.44 -15.41
CA ASN A 176 -26.65 -7.48 -15.80
C ASN A 176 -26.89 -8.38 -17.03
N SER A 177 -28.15 -8.59 -17.40
CA SER A 177 -28.54 -9.43 -18.55
C SER A 177 -27.96 -8.94 -19.87
N ALA A 178 -27.84 -7.63 -20.08
CA ALA A 178 -27.25 -7.07 -21.29
C ALA A 178 -25.76 -7.42 -21.42
N ALA A 179 -25.00 -7.33 -20.30
CA ALA A 179 -23.59 -7.68 -20.25
C ALA A 179 -23.37 -9.19 -20.44
N LEU A 180 -24.13 -10.04 -19.75
CA LEU A 180 -24.05 -11.50 -19.91
C LEU A 180 -24.37 -11.95 -21.34
N LYS A 181 -25.37 -11.32 -21.99
CA LYS A 181 -25.70 -11.59 -23.41
C LYS A 181 -24.54 -11.26 -24.34
N ILE A 182 -23.86 -10.12 -24.14
CA ILE A 182 -22.65 -9.75 -24.91
C ILE A 182 -21.56 -10.78 -24.70
N ALA A 183 -21.35 -11.23 -23.47
CA ALA A 183 -20.37 -12.24 -23.11
C ALA A 183 -20.77 -13.68 -23.51
N ARG A 184 -22.00 -13.88 -24.03
CA ARG A 184 -22.56 -15.20 -24.38
C ARG A 184 -22.59 -16.16 -23.21
N ILE A 185 -22.88 -15.64 -22.01
CA ILE A 185 -22.99 -16.42 -20.78
C ILE A 185 -24.47 -16.70 -20.53
N ASP A 186 -24.85 -17.99 -20.47
CA ASP A 186 -26.19 -18.49 -20.22
C ASP A 186 -26.16 -19.73 -19.30
N ARG A 187 -27.33 -20.33 -19.06
CA ARG A 187 -27.49 -21.51 -18.21
C ARG A 187 -26.66 -22.74 -18.61
N THR A 188 -26.20 -22.78 -19.87
CA THR A 188 -25.42 -23.89 -20.41
C THR A 188 -23.92 -23.65 -20.34
N THR A 189 -23.50 -22.46 -19.98
CA THR A 189 -22.09 -22.09 -19.90
C THR A 189 -21.44 -22.80 -18.70
N PRO A 190 -20.43 -23.66 -18.94
CA PRO A 190 -19.76 -24.36 -17.86
C PRO A 190 -18.92 -23.42 -17.00
N ASP A 191 -18.70 -23.80 -15.76
CA ASP A 191 -17.75 -23.09 -14.89
C ASP A 191 -16.35 -23.08 -15.49
N PRO A 192 -15.67 -21.93 -15.48
CA PRO A 192 -14.30 -21.83 -15.95
C PRO A 192 -13.32 -22.58 -15.02
N LYS A 193 -12.18 -23.00 -15.56
CA LYS A 193 -11.18 -23.83 -14.88
C LYS A 193 -10.79 -23.31 -13.47
N SER A 194 -10.76 -21.99 -13.27
CA SER A 194 -10.33 -21.36 -12.00
C SER A 194 -11.32 -20.31 -11.50
N GLY A 195 -12.62 -20.54 -11.67
CA GLY A 195 -13.67 -19.62 -11.23
C GLY A 195 -15.04 -20.28 -11.15
N LEU A 196 -16.05 -19.46 -10.89
CA LEU A 196 -17.43 -19.91 -10.72
C LEU A 196 -18.40 -18.91 -11.35
N ILE A 197 -19.37 -19.39 -12.11
CA ILE A 197 -20.55 -18.64 -12.55
C ILE A 197 -21.69 -19.02 -11.58
N GLU A 198 -22.11 -18.07 -10.76
CA GLU A 198 -23.21 -18.35 -9.81
C GLU A 198 -24.56 -18.39 -10.53
N HIS A 199 -25.41 -19.36 -10.14
CA HIS A 199 -26.74 -19.57 -10.69
C HIS A 199 -27.83 -19.34 -9.63
N ASP A 200 -29.00 -18.94 -10.10
CA ASP A 200 -30.20 -18.87 -9.27
C ASP A 200 -30.88 -20.26 -9.13
N ALA A 201 -31.97 -20.33 -8.38
CA ALA A 201 -32.70 -21.57 -8.15
C ALA A 201 -33.31 -22.18 -9.45
N ALA A 202 -33.46 -21.40 -10.52
CA ALA A 202 -33.91 -21.84 -11.83
C ALA A 202 -32.77 -22.33 -12.73
N GLY A 203 -31.52 -22.25 -12.25
CA GLY A 203 -30.33 -22.60 -13.02
C GLY A 203 -29.88 -21.53 -14.02
N GLU A 204 -30.40 -20.31 -13.91
CA GLU A 204 -29.95 -19.18 -14.72
C GLU A 204 -28.79 -18.44 -14.00
N PRO A 205 -27.77 -17.92 -14.73
CA PRO A 205 -26.73 -17.10 -14.13
C PRO A 205 -27.34 -15.92 -13.36
N ASN A 206 -27.03 -15.82 -12.06
CA ASN A 206 -27.53 -14.73 -11.21
C ASN A 206 -26.78 -13.41 -11.41
N GLY A 207 -25.78 -13.39 -12.28
CA GLY A 207 -24.93 -12.24 -12.63
C GLY A 207 -23.58 -12.23 -11.96
N ILE A 208 -23.37 -13.02 -10.89
CA ILE A 208 -22.11 -13.07 -10.15
C ILE A 208 -21.14 -14.05 -10.82
N ILE A 209 -19.94 -13.57 -11.11
CA ILE A 209 -18.81 -14.37 -11.60
C ILE A 209 -17.65 -14.17 -10.64
N ARG A 210 -17.11 -15.28 -10.11
CA ARG A 210 -15.97 -15.28 -9.19
C ARG A 210 -14.69 -15.63 -9.94
N GLU A 211 -13.59 -14.94 -9.63
CA GLU A 211 -12.22 -15.10 -10.15
C GLU A 211 -12.09 -14.89 -11.66
N ARG A 212 -13.10 -15.17 -12.43
CA ARG A 212 -13.08 -15.14 -13.91
C ARG A 212 -14.09 -14.16 -14.51
N PHE A 213 -14.28 -13.00 -13.89
CA PHE A 213 -15.13 -11.94 -14.47
C PHE A 213 -14.51 -11.32 -15.75
N ASP A 214 -13.27 -11.68 -16.10
CA ASP A 214 -12.69 -11.45 -17.42
C ASP A 214 -13.54 -12.02 -18.57
N LEU A 215 -14.33 -13.04 -18.32
CA LEU A 215 -15.34 -13.54 -19.25
C LEU A 215 -16.31 -12.45 -19.72
N VAL A 216 -16.51 -11.41 -18.92
CA VAL A 216 -17.34 -10.23 -19.26
C VAL A 216 -16.48 -9.01 -19.54
N SER A 217 -15.48 -8.74 -18.73
CA SER A 217 -14.70 -7.49 -18.81
C SER A 217 -13.94 -7.33 -20.12
N THR A 218 -13.59 -8.42 -20.80
CA THR A 218 -12.92 -8.38 -22.12
C THR A 218 -13.78 -7.74 -23.21
N PHE A 219 -15.09 -7.61 -23.01
CA PHE A 219 -16.01 -6.93 -23.92
C PHE A 219 -16.20 -5.44 -23.58
N ILE A 220 -15.67 -4.97 -22.46
CA ILE A 220 -15.75 -3.57 -22.06
C ILE A 220 -14.71 -2.79 -22.88
N PRO A 221 -15.11 -1.74 -23.63
CA PRO A 221 -14.15 -0.93 -24.34
C PRO A 221 -13.14 -0.28 -23.37
N THR A 222 -11.87 -0.47 -23.63
CA THR A 222 -10.80 0.16 -22.82
C THR A 222 -10.82 1.66 -23.05
N PRO A 223 -10.99 2.51 -22.01
CA PRO A 223 -10.86 3.95 -22.14
C PRO A 223 -9.48 4.34 -22.66
N SER A 224 -9.40 5.41 -23.46
CA SER A 224 -8.10 5.92 -23.90
C SER A 224 -7.28 6.47 -22.74
N TRP A 225 -5.96 6.43 -22.87
CA TRP A 225 -5.07 7.01 -21.85
C TRP A 225 -5.35 8.50 -21.60
N GLU A 226 -5.63 9.26 -22.64
CA GLU A 226 -5.96 10.68 -22.57
C GLU A 226 -7.19 10.93 -21.69
N SER A 227 -8.20 10.05 -21.76
CA SER A 227 -9.41 10.14 -20.94
C SER A 227 -9.17 9.72 -19.49
N MET A 228 -8.24 8.79 -19.24
CA MET A 228 -7.92 8.27 -17.91
C MET A 228 -6.90 9.09 -17.13
N ARG A 229 -5.97 9.76 -17.83
CA ARG A 229 -4.86 10.51 -17.21
C ARG A 229 -5.31 11.51 -16.13
N PRO A 230 -6.34 12.35 -16.33
CA PRO A 230 -6.82 13.24 -15.27
C PRO A 230 -7.37 12.51 -14.05
N ALA A 231 -8.04 11.37 -14.26
CA ALA A 231 -8.56 10.55 -13.18
C ALA A 231 -7.43 9.90 -12.35
N TYR A 232 -6.35 9.45 -13.00
CA TYR A 232 -5.14 8.98 -12.30
C TYR A 232 -4.51 10.08 -11.46
N ILE A 233 -4.30 11.26 -12.01
CA ILE A 233 -3.75 12.42 -11.26
C ILE A 233 -4.66 12.76 -10.08
N GLY A 234 -5.99 12.75 -10.28
CA GLY A 234 -6.96 12.98 -9.21
C GLY A 234 -6.87 11.93 -8.11
N TRP A 235 -6.75 10.65 -8.45
CA TRP A 235 -6.58 9.56 -7.49
C TRP A 235 -5.27 9.71 -6.69
N LEU A 236 -4.15 9.98 -7.38
CA LEU A 236 -2.85 10.21 -6.74
C LEU A 236 -2.88 11.40 -5.77
N LYS A 237 -3.56 12.50 -6.12
CA LYS A 237 -3.74 13.63 -5.20
C LYS A 237 -4.63 13.28 -4.01
N ASN A 238 -5.64 12.42 -4.21
CA ASN A 238 -6.55 12.03 -3.14
C ASN A 238 -5.83 11.23 -2.03
N ILE A 239 -4.90 10.34 -2.36
CA ILE A 239 -4.19 9.56 -1.33
C ILE A 239 -3.27 10.44 -0.46
N LEU A 240 -2.88 11.63 -0.91
CA LEU A 240 -2.18 12.61 -0.08
C LEU A 240 -3.03 13.09 1.09
N SER A 241 -4.35 13.15 0.95
CA SER A 241 -5.28 13.50 2.04
C SER A 241 -5.33 12.43 3.14
N LEU A 242 -4.88 11.22 2.83
CA LEU A 242 -4.73 10.11 3.79
C LEU A 242 -3.32 10.07 4.42
N GLY A 243 -2.45 11.04 4.05
CA GLY A 243 -1.07 11.09 4.54
C GLY A 243 -0.11 10.13 3.85
N ILE A 244 -0.53 9.51 2.75
CA ILE A 244 0.33 8.60 1.97
C ILE A 244 1.23 9.46 1.07
N THR A 245 2.50 9.59 1.44
CA THR A 245 3.52 10.34 0.70
C THR A 245 4.30 9.49 -0.28
N SER A 246 4.27 8.17 -0.08
CA SER A 246 4.88 7.18 -0.95
C SER A 246 4.04 5.91 -0.97
N PHE A 247 3.97 5.24 -2.11
CA PHE A 247 3.26 3.96 -2.20
C PHE A 247 3.89 3.02 -3.22
N HIS A 248 3.61 1.73 -3.07
CA HIS A 248 3.96 0.72 -4.05
C HIS A 248 2.70 0.39 -4.87
N ASP A 249 2.78 0.64 -6.18
CA ASP A 249 1.71 0.31 -7.12
C ASP A 249 1.77 -1.17 -7.50
N ALA A 250 0.82 -1.94 -6.99
CA ALA A 250 0.74 -3.38 -7.20
C ALA A 250 0.09 -3.77 -8.55
N SER A 251 -0.15 -2.80 -9.46
CA SER A 251 -0.83 -3.05 -10.75
C SER A 251 -0.07 -2.51 -11.96
N GLY A 252 1.20 -2.12 -11.79
CA GLY A 252 2.01 -1.56 -12.87
C GLY A 252 2.31 -2.54 -13.99
N THR A 253 2.49 -2.01 -15.21
CA THR A 253 2.87 -2.78 -16.39
C THR A 253 4.06 -2.17 -17.12
N ILE A 254 4.78 -2.98 -17.91
CA ILE A 254 5.92 -2.48 -18.68
C ILE A 254 5.50 -1.72 -19.93
N ASP A 255 4.35 -2.06 -20.50
CA ASP A 255 3.82 -1.51 -21.76
C ASP A 255 2.28 -1.53 -21.79
N ASP A 256 1.69 -1.10 -22.89
CA ASP A 256 0.24 -0.99 -23.11
C ASP A 256 -0.42 -2.31 -23.56
N GLU A 257 0.37 -3.35 -23.81
CA GLU A 257 -0.16 -4.65 -24.20
C GLU A 257 -0.88 -5.31 -23.02
N PRO A 258 -2.04 -5.93 -23.24
CA PRO A 258 -2.74 -6.63 -22.18
C PRO A 258 -1.85 -7.69 -21.54
N VAL A 259 -1.74 -7.65 -20.23
CA VAL A 259 -1.12 -8.74 -19.47
C VAL A 259 -2.09 -9.92 -19.58
N GLY A 260 -1.72 -10.97 -20.30
CA GLY A 260 -2.60 -12.15 -20.40
C GLY A 260 -2.77 -12.78 -21.77
N LYS A 261 -2.39 -12.13 -22.85
CA LYS A 261 -2.24 -12.81 -24.14
C LYS A 261 -0.84 -13.41 -24.24
N GLY A 262 -0.61 -14.50 -23.54
CA GLY A 262 0.68 -15.21 -23.53
C GLY A 262 1.33 -15.37 -22.14
N GLY A 263 0.74 -14.84 -21.09
CA GLY A 263 1.09 -15.17 -19.71
C GLY A 263 0.56 -16.55 -19.33
N ALA A 264 1.32 -17.31 -18.55
CA ALA A 264 0.87 -18.56 -17.94
C ALA A 264 -0.53 -18.42 -17.32
N ALA A 265 -1.28 -19.53 -17.29
CA ALA A 265 -2.62 -19.59 -16.72
C ALA A 265 -2.65 -18.94 -15.33
N GLY A 266 -3.23 -17.77 -15.20
CA GLY A 266 -3.29 -17.07 -13.92
C GLY A 266 -3.15 -15.56 -13.99
N THR A 267 -3.33 -14.97 -15.16
CA THR A 267 -3.43 -13.51 -15.24
C THR A 267 -4.53 -13.03 -14.33
N ASP A 268 -4.17 -12.09 -13.46
CA ASP A 268 -5.12 -11.44 -12.57
C ASP A 268 -6.26 -10.80 -13.41
N PRO A 269 -7.49 -11.32 -13.30
CA PRO A 269 -8.62 -10.72 -14.00
C PRO A 269 -8.84 -9.25 -13.62
N GLY A 270 -8.35 -8.83 -12.44
CA GLY A 270 -8.39 -7.45 -11.99
C GLY A 270 -7.55 -6.50 -12.82
N ALA A 271 -6.44 -6.95 -13.41
CA ALA A 271 -5.57 -6.10 -14.22
C ALA A 271 -6.16 -5.76 -15.60
N SER A 272 -7.06 -6.57 -16.13
CA SER A 272 -7.60 -6.40 -17.49
C SER A 272 -8.83 -5.49 -17.58
N TRP A 273 -9.56 -5.26 -16.50
CA TRP A 273 -10.79 -4.45 -16.53
C TRP A 273 -10.58 -2.97 -16.21
N ALA A 274 -9.44 -2.61 -15.61
CA ALA A 274 -9.19 -1.25 -15.11
C ALA A 274 -8.92 -0.21 -16.21
N GLY A 275 -9.08 -0.57 -17.48
CA GLY A 275 -8.80 0.33 -18.59
C GLY A 275 -7.30 0.46 -18.87
N ALA A 276 -6.85 1.61 -19.35
CA ALA A 276 -5.44 1.86 -19.60
C ALA A 276 -4.65 1.85 -18.29
N ASN A 277 -3.91 0.79 -18.03
CA ASN A 277 -3.09 0.65 -16.82
C ASN A 277 -2.00 1.72 -16.74
N MET A 278 -1.53 1.98 -15.50
CA MET A 278 -0.34 2.79 -15.29
C MET A 278 0.89 1.99 -15.76
N THR A 279 1.43 2.34 -16.93
CA THR A 279 2.71 1.81 -17.37
C THR A 279 3.85 2.61 -16.76
N PHE A 280 5.03 2.01 -16.65
CA PHE A 280 6.22 2.74 -16.17
C PHE A 280 6.50 4.01 -17.00
N ARG A 281 6.31 3.97 -18.31
CA ARG A 281 6.43 5.13 -19.20
C ARG A 281 5.42 6.23 -18.84
N ARG A 282 4.13 5.88 -18.68
CA ARG A 282 3.07 6.84 -18.30
C ARG A 282 3.30 7.46 -16.94
N ALA A 283 3.74 6.67 -15.97
CA ALA A 283 4.11 7.19 -14.65
C ALA A 283 5.21 8.24 -14.79
N ARG A 284 6.29 7.95 -15.50
CA ARG A 284 7.38 8.90 -15.72
C ARG A 284 6.95 10.17 -16.43
N GLU A 285 6.07 10.08 -17.42
CA GLU A 285 5.51 11.25 -18.13
C GLU A 285 4.70 12.15 -17.16
N ILE A 286 3.81 11.57 -16.33
CA ILE A 286 3.04 12.34 -15.35
C ILE A 286 3.97 13.00 -14.34
N TYR A 287 4.92 12.26 -13.79
CA TYR A 287 5.79 12.77 -12.74
C TYR A 287 6.84 13.77 -13.25
N ALA A 288 7.26 13.68 -14.50
CA ALA A 288 8.09 14.72 -15.12
C ALA A 288 7.38 16.09 -15.18
N GLU A 289 6.05 16.09 -15.29
CA GLU A 289 5.24 17.30 -15.29
C GLU A 289 4.87 17.76 -13.87
N MET A 290 4.51 16.81 -12.99
CA MET A 290 3.89 17.11 -11.70
C MET A 290 4.90 17.15 -10.54
N GLY A 291 5.97 16.37 -10.58
CA GLY A 291 7.00 16.27 -9.53
C GLY A 291 6.41 16.06 -8.13
N ASP A 292 6.88 16.84 -7.15
CA ASP A 292 6.42 16.81 -5.76
C ASP A 292 4.97 17.28 -5.52
N GLN A 293 4.12 17.30 -6.53
CA GLN A 293 2.67 17.48 -6.35
C GLN A 293 1.94 16.13 -6.21
N LEU A 294 2.64 15.01 -6.43
CA LEU A 294 2.11 13.66 -6.37
C LEU A 294 2.94 12.81 -5.40
N PRO A 295 2.32 11.81 -4.71
CA PRO A 295 3.05 10.90 -3.84
C PRO A 295 4.07 10.10 -4.65
N ARG A 296 5.21 9.76 -4.06
CA ARG A 296 6.24 8.96 -4.74
C ARG A 296 5.74 7.55 -5.00
N ILE A 297 6.13 6.99 -6.15
CA ILE A 297 5.64 5.68 -6.59
C ILE A 297 6.80 4.71 -6.80
N THR A 298 6.70 3.53 -6.19
CA THR A 298 7.49 2.34 -6.52
C THR A 298 6.57 1.36 -7.24
N MET A 299 6.83 1.11 -8.51
CA MET A 299 5.92 0.29 -9.33
C MET A 299 6.31 -1.18 -9.26
N TYR A 300 5.43 -2.03 -8.77
CA TYR A 300 5.51 -3.46 -9.08
C TYR A 300 5.11 -3.66 -10.53
N ILE A 301 5.65 -4.67 -11.14
CA ILE A 301 5.34 -5.03 -12.52
C ILE A 301 4.71 -6.41 -12.52
N ILE A 302 3.48 -6.49 -12.99
CA ILE A 302 2.82 -7.77 -13.24
C ILE A 302 3.65 -8.51 -14.30
N TYR A 303 4.00 -9.77 -14.03
CA TYR A 303 4.87 -10.56 -14.90
C TYR A 303 4.31 -10.63 -16.33
N PRO A 304 5.00 -10.04 -17.29
CA PRO A 304 4.48 -9.94 -18.67
C PRO A 304 4.77 -11.18 -19.52
N GLY A 305 5.42 -12.19 -18.95
CA GLY A 305 6.00 -13.32 -19.65
C GLY A 305 7.49 -13.15 -19.93
N ALA A 306 8.20 -14.26 -20.05
CA ALA A 306 9.66 -14.29 -20.12
C ALA A 306 10.25 -13.43 -21.27
N GLU A 307 9.68 -13.52 -22.46
CA GLU A 307 10.22 -12.82 -23.64
C GLU A 307 10.05 -11.30 -23.55
N ARG A 308 8.89 -10.82 -23.07
CA ARG A 308 8.65 -9.38 -22.86
C ARG A 308 9.53 -8.83 -21.75
N LEU A 309 9.68 -9.59 -20.65
CA LEU A 309 10.53 -9.17 -19.53
C LEU A 309 12.01 -9.10 -19.93
N LYS A 310 12.51 -10.04 -20.73
CA LYS A 310 13.86 -10.02 -21.31
C LYS A 310 14.09 -8.82 -22.24
N ALA A 311 13.08 -8.42 -22.99
CA ALA A 311 13.15 -7.28 -23.91
C ALA A 311 13.08 -5.94 -23.18
N PHE A 312 12.60 -5.89 -21.95
CA PHE A 312 12.51 -4.67 -21.17
C PHE A 312 13.89 -4.30 -20.59
N PRO A 313 14.41 -3.08 -20.88
CA PRO A 313 15.82 -2.76 -20.60
C PRO A 313 16.12 -2.41 -19.14
N TYR A 314 15.12 -2.41 -18.27
CA TYR A 314 15.22 -1.98 -16.88
C TYR A 314 14.81 -3.10 -15.93
N HIS A 315 15.20 -2.99 -14.67
CA HIS A 315 14.84 -3.92 -13.60
C HIS A 315 14.63 -3.16 -12.28
N THR A 316 14.38 -3.87 -11.20
CA THR A 316 14.21 -3.32 -9.85
C THR A 316 15.26 -2.27 -9.52
N GLY A 317 14.82 -1.17 -8.92
CA GLY A 317 15.65 -0.05 -8.50
C GLY A 317 15.88 1.03 -9.58
N TYR A 318 15.57 0.76 -10.86
CA TYR A 318 15.69 1.77 -11.90
C TYR A 318 14.63 2.86 -11.74
N GLY A 319 15.04 4.11 -11.88
CA GLY A 319 14.18 5.29 -11.77
C GLY A 319 14.83 6.39 -10.96
N ASP A 320 14.02 7.23 -10.34
CA ASP A 320 14.45 8.38 -9.56
C ASP A 320 13.69 8.47 -8.22
N GLU A 321 13.76 9.61 -7.53
CA GLU A 321 13.08 9.82 -6.25
C GLU A 321 11.55 9.92 -6.37
N HIS A 322 11.00 10.07 -7.59
CA HIS A 322 9.55 10.17 -7.81
C HIS A 322 8.96 8.88 -8.35
N VAL A 323 9.63 8.23 -9.31
CA VAL A 323 9.14 7.01 -9.97
C VAL A 323 10.25 5.98 -10.04
N ARG A 324 10.01 4.81 -9.44
CA ARG A 324 10.98 3.72 -9.37
C ARG A 324 10.33 2.38 -9.72
N LEU A 325 11.08 1.50 -10.36
CA LEU A 325 10.70 0.10 -10.52
C LEU A 325 10.94 -0.68 -9.22
N GLY A 326 9.93 -1.38 -8.77
CA GLY A 326 9.96 -2.29 -7.64
C GLY A 326 10.06 -3.75 -8.08
N ALA A 327 9.23 -4.61 -7.50
CA ALA A 327 9.24 -6.05 -7.71
C ALA A 327 8.52 -6.47 -9.01
N ILE A 328 8.84 -7.68 -9.52
CA ILE A 328 7.82 -8.48 -10.20
C ILE A 328 6.85 -8.92 -9.12
N GLY A 329 5.63 -8.39 -9.17
CA GLY A 329 4.71 -8.48 -8.04
C GLY A 329 3.26 -8.54 -8.43
N GLU A 330 2.44 -8.86 -7.43
CA GLU A 330 0.99 -9.04 -7.49
C GLU A 330 0.53 -10.08 -8.53
N ASN A 331 1.43 -10.95 -8.98
CA ASN A 331 1.02 -12.15 -9.69
C ASN A 331 0.41 -13.11 -8.67
N ALA A 332 -0.92 -13.19 -8.68
CA ALA A 332 -1.67 -13.89 -7.67
C ALA A 332 -1.43 -15.41 -7.72
N VAL A 333 -0.77 -15.95 -6.70
CA VAL A 333 -0.53 -17.40 -6.56
C VAL A 333 -1.83 -18.11 -6.18
N ASP A 334 -2.70 -17.43 -5.44
CA ASP A 334 -4.04 -17.92 -5.12
C ASP A 334 -5.11 -16.83 -5.22
N GLY A 335 -6.30 -17.08 -4.71
CA GLY A 335 -7.37 -16.09 -4.60
C GLY A 335 -7.44 -15.45 -3.23
N GLY A 336 -8.55 -14.74 -2.94
CA GLY A 336 -8.74 -14.00 -1.69
C GLY A 336 -9.90 -14.48 -0.84
N PHE A 337 -10.13 -13.80 0.29
CA PHE A 337 -11.29 -14.05 1.16
C PHE A 337 -12.53 -13.26 0.77
N THR A 338 -12.42 -12.26 -0.09
CA THR A 338 -13.60 -11.56 -0.64
C THR A 338 -14.50 -12.50 -1.43
N GLY A 339 -13.92 -13.49 -2.14
CA GLY A 339 -14.63 -14.54 -2.85
C GLY A 339 -14.23 -15.94 -2.38
N PRO A 340 -14.11 -16.29 -1.12
CA PRO A 340 -13.33 -17.29 -0.40
C PRO A 340 -12.68 -18.37 -1.29
N THR A 341 -11.61 -17.98 -1.97
CA THR A 341 -10.87 -18.81 -2.94
C THR A 341 -9.37 -18.90 -2.60
N ALA A 342 -8.94 -18.27 -1.50
CA ALA A 342 -7.59 -18.41 -0.97
C ALA A 342 -7.24 -19.90 -0.78
N TRP A 343 -6.02 -20.29 -1.17
CA TRP A 343 -5.62 -21.70 -1.16
C TRP A 343 -5.06 -22.10 0.21
N LEU A 344 -5.81 -22.97 0.91
CA LEU A 344 -5.52 -23.40 2.28
C LEU A 344 -4.96 -24.81 2.33
N LEU A 345 -4.14 -25.08 3.35
CA LEU A 345 -3.66 -26.43 3.69
C LEU A 345 -4.75 -27.34 4.26
N ALA A 346 -5.83 -26.75 4.80
CA ALA A 346 -7.00 -27.51 5.28
C ALA A 346 -8.29 -26.90 4.71
N ASP A 347 -9.40 -27.63 4.88
CA ASP A 347 -10.69 -27.25 4.35
C ASP A 347 -11.22 -25.94 4.97
N TYR A 348 -11.97 -25.18 4.18
CA TYR A 348 -12.75 -24.06 4.68
C TYR A 348 -13.79 -24.52 5.70
N LYS A 349 -14.06 -23.71 6.72
CA LYS A 349 -15.07 -23.99 7.76
C LYS A 349 -16.41 -24.32 7.11
N GLY A 350 -16.96 -25.48 7.45
CA GLY A 350 -18.25 -25.94 6.93
C GLY A 350 -18.27 -26.37 5.46
N GLN A 351 -17.12 -26.51 4.80
CA GLN A 351 -17.01 -26.91 3.39
C GLN A 351 -16.02 -28.07 3.21
N PRO A 352 -16.39 -29.30 3.60
CA PRO A 352 -15.51 -30.46 3.50
C PRO A 352 -15.01 -30.68 2.06
N GLY A 353 -13.70 -30.87 1.90
CA GLY A 353 -13.04 -31.07 0.61
C GLY A 353 -12.76 -29.77 -0.18
N PHE A 354 -13.20 -28.63 0.30
CA PHE A 354 -12.92 -27.35 -0.36
C PHE A 354 -11.82 -26.56 0.39
N ARG A 355 -10.73 -26.26 -0.31
CA ARG A 355 -9.53 -25.58 0.22
C ARG A 355 -9.13 -24.34 -0.58
N GLY A 356 -9.94 -23.89 -1.52
CA GLY A 356 -9.51 -22.96 -2.54
C GLY A 356 -8.56 -23.65 -3.54
N LYS A 357 -7.78 -22.85 -4.27
CA LYS A 357 -6.93 -23.40 -5.34
C LYS A 357 -5.78 -22.46 -5.69
N GLY A 358 -4.59 -23.03 -5.86
CA GLY A 358 -3.46 -22.37 -6.49
C GLY A 358 -3.72 -22.10 -7.98
N ARG A 359 -3.17 -21.01 -8.48
CA ARG A 359 -3.30 -20.60 -9.89
C ARG A 359 -2.17 -21.11 -10.78
N TYR A 360 -1.03 -21.43 -10.19
CA TYR A 360 0.17 -21.92 -10.86
C TYR A 360 0.48 -23.35 -10.44
N THR A 361 1.00 -24.15 -11.36
CA THR A 361 1.77 -25.34 -11.02
C THR A 361 3.14 -24.93 -10.47
N ASP A 362 3.81 -25.83 -9.73
CA ASP A 362 5.16 -25.55 -9.20
C ASP A 362 6.15 -25.20 -10.32
N ALA A 363 6.03 -25.83 -11.48
CA ALA A 363 6.90 -25.57 -12.62
C ALA A 363 6.68 -24.16 -13.23
N GLU A 364 5.42 -23.76 -13.40
CA GLU A 364 5.07 -22.43 -13.93
C GLU A 364 5.53 -21.33 -12.98
N LEU A 365 5.30 -21.52 -11.67
CA LEU A 365 5.74 -20.55 -10.66
C LEU A 365 7.26 -20.46 -10.61
N GLN A 366 7.95 -21.60 -10.64
CA GLN A 366 9.42 -21.64 -10.63
C GLN A 366 10.02 -20.96 -11.86
N GLU A 367 9.44 -21.17 -13.06
CA GLU A 367 9.90 -20.51 -14.28
C GLU A 367 9.79 -18.99 -14.20
N MET A 368 8.66 -18.47 -13.68
CA MET A 368 8.45 -17.03 -13.46
C MET A 368 9.51 -16.48 -12.51
N VAL A 369 9.69 -17.13 -11.35
CA VAL A 369 10.64 -16.71 -10.31
C VAL A 369 12.08 -16.75 -10.83
N ASP A 370 12.48 -17.85 -11.46
CA ASP A 370 13.83 -18.03 -12.03
C ASP A 370 14.14 -17.01 -13.12
N THR A 371 13.17 -16.76 -14.02
CA THR A 371 13.34 -15.78 -15.09
C THR A 371 13.54 -14.38 -14.51
N SER A 372 12.70 -14.00 -13.56
CA SER A 372 12.77 -12.70 -12.90
C SER A 372 14.08 -12.53 -12.13
N ALA A 373 14.50 -13.55 -11.40
CA ALA A 373 15.75 -13.58 -10.63
C ALA A 373 16.98 -13.37 -11.53
N ARG A 374 17.05 -14.10 -12.68
CA ARG A 374 18.17 -13.96 -13.63
C ARG A 374 18.26 -12.57 -14.29
N LEU A 375 17.14 -11.85 -14.33
CA LEU A 375 17.06 -10.49 -14.88
C LEU A 375 17.22 -9.40 -13.82
N GLY A 376 17.55 -9.76 -12.57
CA GLY A 376 17.80 -8.80 -11.49
C GLY A 376 16.55 -8.16 -10.88
N TRP A 377 15.41 -8.87 -10.92
CA TRP A 377 14.18 -8.37 -10.33
C TRP A 377 14.01 -8.85 -8.87
N GLN A 378 13.55 -7.96 -8.02
CA GLN A 378 12.92 -8.29 -6.74
C GLN A 378 11.64 -9.07 -6.99
N MET A 379 11.26 -9.95 -6.08
CA MET A 379 10.00 -10.70 -6.15
C MET A 379 9.07 -10.28 -5.01
N GLY A 380 7.78 -10.08 -5.34
CA GLY A 380 6.74 -9.73 -4.37
C GLY A 380 5.40 -10.32 -4.82
N LEU A 381 5.17 -11.63 -4.60
CA LEU A 381 3.99 -12.32 -5.09
C LEU A 381 2.84 -12.27 -4.10
N HIS A 382 1.62 -12.12 -4.62
CA HIS A 382 0.38 -12.21 -3.86
C HIS A 382 0.18 -13.64 -3.33
N CYS A 383 0.09 -13.79 -2.03
CA CYS A 383 -0.11 -15.05 -1.33
C CYS A 383 -0.98 -14.85 -0.10
N ILE A 384 -2.24 -15.28 -0.16
CA ILE A 384 -3.21 -15.12 0.93
C ILE A 384 -3.32 -16.36 1.80
N GLY A 385 -3.51 -17.54 1.18
CA GLY A 385 -3.62 -18.80 1.89
C GLY A 385 -2.28 -19.40 2.29
N ASP A 386 -2.27 -20.15 3.37
CA ASP A 386 -1.09 -20.83 3.89
C ASP A 386 -0.46 -21.78 2.87
N ALA A 387 -1.25 -22.47 2.03
CA ALA A 387 -0.73 -23.33 0.96
C ALA A 387 -0.03 -22.52 -0.17
N ALA A 388 -0.58 -21.36 -0.55
CA ALA A 388 0.02 -20.48 -1.53
C ALA A 388 1.35 -19.89 -1.02
N ILE A 389 1.40 -19.52 0.25
CA ILE A 389 2.64 -19.05 0.90
C ILE A 389 3.70 -20.17 0.86
N VAL A 390 3.34 -21.41 1.21
CA VAL A 390 4.27 -22.56 1.15
C VAL A 390 4.82 -22.72 -0.27
N GLN A 391 3.97 -22.73 -1.30
CA GLN A 391 4.40 -22.88 -2.68
C GLN A 391 5.35 -21.75 -3.11
N THR A 392 5.01 -20.51 -2.77
CA THR A 392 5.83 -19.34 -3.10
C THR A 392 7.19 -19.39 -2.43
N ILE A 393 7.25 -19.73 -1.12
CA ILE A 393 8.51 -19.78 -0.38
C ILE A 393 9.40 -20.92 -0.91
N GLN A 394 8.83 -22.06 -1.32
CA GLN A 394 9.60 -23.12 -1.96
C GLN A 394 10.21 -22.68 -3.30
N ALA A 395 9.47 -21.91 -4.11
CA ALA A 395 10.01 -21.38 -5.36
C ALA A 395 11.10 -20.34 -5.12
N TYR A 396 10.90 -19.45 -4.13
CA TYR A 396 11.88 -18.43 -3.75
C TYR A 396 13.17 -19.06 -3.21
N ASP A 397 13.06 -20.02 -2.28
CA ASP A 397 14.22 -20.76 -1.71
C ASP A 397 15.08 -21.38 -2.82
N LYS A 398 14.47 -22.10 -3.75
CA LYS A 398 15.20 -22.71 -4.87
C LYS A 398 15.91 -21.65 -5.72
N ALA A 399 15.24 -20.57 -6.11
CA ALA A 399 15.82 -19.54 -6.95
C ALA A 399 16.93 -18.75 -6.23
N LEU A 400 16.71 -18.33 -4.98
CA LEU A 400 17.68 -17.58 -4.18
C LEU A 400 18.98 -18.34 -3.99
N ASN A 401 18.91 -19.67 -3.79
CA ASN A 401 20.07 -20.51 -3.57
C ASN A 401 20.74 -21.00 -4.88
N ALA A 402 20.02 -21.00 -6.02
CA ALA A 402 20.55 -21.48 -7.29
C ALA A 402 21.03 -20.38 -8.24
N ILE A 403 20.47 -19.16 -8.12
CA ILE A 403 20.73 -18.05 -9.05
C ILE A 403 21.52 -16.96 -8.32
N PRO A 404 22.82 -16.81 -8.61
CA PRO A 404 23.64 -15.77 -8.01
C PRO A 404 23.21 -14.38 -8.49
N ASP A 405 23.29 -13.42 -7.61
CA ASP A 405 23.15 -12.00 -7.92
C ASP A 405 24.38 -11.25 -7.32
N PRO A 406 25.34 -10.86 -8.16
CA PRO A 406 26.54 -10.18 -7.67
C PRO A 406 26.26 -8.81 -7.07
N ALA A 407 25.16 -8.16 -7.45
CA ALA A 407 24.78 -6.83 -6.96
C ALA A 407 24.12 -6.90 -5.57
N HIS A 408 23.35 -7.96 -5.31
CA HIS A 408 22.60 -8.12 -4.06
C HIS A 408 22.79 -9.52 -3.50
N PRO A 409 23.50 -9.68 -2.37
CA PRO A 409 23.54 -10.94 -1.64
C PRO A 409 22.11 -11.31 -1.18
N ILE A 410 21.86 -12.58 -0.89
CA ILE A 410 20.53 -13.09 -0.48
C ILE A 410 19.91 -12.20 0.61
N ALA A 411 20.69 -11.78 1.59
CA ALA A 411 20.22 -10.91 2.68
C ALA A 411 19.74 -9.52 2.25
N ASP A 412 20.08 -9.06 1.03
CA ASP A 412 19.70 -7.74 0.51
C ASP A 412 18.93 -7.82 -0.81
N ARG A 413 18.49 -8.99 -1.25
CA ARG A 413 17.55 -9.10 -2.38
C ARG A 413 16.16 -8.61 -2.04
N ARG A 414 15.82 -8.55 -0.77
CA ARG A 414 14.58 -8.01 -0.21
C ARG A 414 13.33 -8.58 -0.89
N TRP A 415 13.35 -9.85 -1.26
CA TRP A 415 12.18 -10.52 -1.78
C TRP A 415 11.13 -10.64 -0.68
N PHE A 416 9.86 -10.57 -1.04
CA PHE A 416 8.77 -10.57 -0.08
C PHE A 416 7.55 -11.32 -0.59
N THR A 417 6.62 -11.62 0.32
CA THR A 417 5.27 -12.04 0.00
C THR A 417 4.32 -10.89 0.29
N ASP A 418 3.40 -10.61 -0.62
CA ASP A 418 2.27 -9.74 -0.34
C ASP A 418 1.18 -10.50 0.43
N HIS A 419 0.43 -9.78 1.25
CA HIS A 419 -0.70 -10.21 2.08
C HIS A 419 -0.32 -11.11 3.26
N PHE A 420 0.25 -12.27 3.05
CA PHE A 420 0.60 -13.19 4.14
C PHE A 420 -0.55 -13.39 5.14
N THR A 421 -1.80 -13.56 4.61
CA THR A 421 -3.01 -13.44 5.45
C THR A 421 -3.19 -14.61 6.39
N ILE A 422 -2.98 -15.85 5.95
CA ILE A 422 -3.08 -17.03 6.82
C ILE A 422 -1.67 -17.48 7.23
N MET A 423 -1.45 -17.60 8.53
CA MET A 423 -0.15 -18.02 9.06
C MET A 423 0.27 -19.39 8.50
N PRO A 424 1.40 -19.48 7.79
CA PRO A 424 1.90 -20.74 7.28
C PRO A 424 2.60 -21.55 8.38
N PRO A 425 2.95 -22.84 8.11
CA PRO A 425 3.73 -23.66 9.03
C PRO A 425 5.06 -23.02 9.48
N ASP A 426 5.50 -23.35 10.69
CA ASP A 426 6.73 -22.84 11.30
C ASP A 426 7.98 -23.06 10.43
N GLU A 427 8.08 -24.21 9.73
CA GLU A 427 9.19 -24.51 8.81
C GLU A 427 9.23 -23.55 7.61
N THR A 428 8.08 -23.08 7.14
CA THR A 428 8.02 -22.09 6.06
C THR A 428 8.56 -20.74 6.54
N MET A 429 8.16 -20.30 7.73
CA MET A 429 8.68 -19.06 8.33
C MET A 429 10.17 -19.14 8.67
N ALA A 430 10.64 -20.32 9.09
CA ALA A 430 12.07 -20.57 9.29
C ALA A 430 12.88 -20.46 7.98
N THR A 431 12.32 -20.97 6.87
CA THR A 431 12.90 -20.81 5.53
C THR A 431 12.94 -19.35 5.12
N MET A 432 11.84 -18.61 5.29
CA MET A 432 11.80 -17.15 5.03
C MET A 432 12.89 -16.40 5.82
N LYS A 433 13.10 -16.76 7.09
CA LYS A 433 14.15 -16.14 7.90
C LYS A 433 15.54 -16.43 7.36
N ARG A 434 15.83 -17.70 7.05
CA ARG A 434 17.12 -18.13 6.47
C ARG A 434 17.44 -17.35 5.20
N ASP A 435 16.44 -17.18 4.33
CA ASP A 435 16.58 -16.59 3.00
C ASP A 435 16.27 -15.08 2.99
N SER A 436 16.07 -14.48 4.17
CA SER A 436 15.76 -13.05 4.34
C SER A 436 14.52 -12.57 3.55
N ILE A 437 13.55 -13.47 3.36
CA ILE A 437 12.28 -13.14 2.69
C ILE A 437 11.41 -12.32 3.65
N MET A 438 10.86 -11.22 3.15
CA MET A 438 10.10 -10.23 3.91
C MET A 438 8.59 -10.42 3.72
N ILE A 439 7.81 -9.59 4.41
CA ILE A 439 6.36 -9.58 4.36
C ILE A 439 5.86 -8.16 4.10
N ALA A 440 4.99 -7.96 3.10
CA ALA A 440 4.18 -6.76 2.91
C ALA A 440 2.73 -7.10 3.32
N GLN A 441 2.35 -6.72 4.55
CA GLN A 441 1.09 -7.11 5.19
C GLN A 441 0.06 -6.00 5.12
N GLN A 442 -1.24 -6.36 5.06
CA GLN A 442 -2.37 -5.42 5.10
C GLN A 442 -3.20 -5.63 6.37
N PRO A 443 -2.84 -5.01 7.50
CA PRO A 443 -3.53 -5.23 8.76
C PRO A 443 -5.00 -4.78 8.75
N ASN A 444 -5.39 -3.85 7.87
CA ASN A 444 -6.77 -3.43 7.66
C ASN A 444 -7.68 -4.55 7.14
N PHE A 445 -7.14 -5.63 6.58
CA PHE A 445 -7.93 -6.80 6.17
C PHE A 445 -8.66 -7.43 7.36
N LEU A 446 -8.02 -7.48 8.52
CA LEU A 446 -8.69 -7.96 9.74
C LEU A 446 -9.96 -7.17 10.03
N TYR A 447 -9.90 -5.84 9.90
CA TYR A 447 -11.05 -4.97 10.12
C TYR A 447 -12.10 -5.12 9.01
N ASN A 448 -11.68 -5.05 7.76
CA ASN A 448 -12.60 -4.95 6.63
C ASN A 448 -13.22 -6.29 6.22
N LEU A 449 -12.59 -7.42 6.57
CA LEU A 449 -13.03 -8.77 6.22
C LEU A 449 -13.45 -9.62 7.44
N GLU A 450 -13.60 -9.01 8.61
CA GLU A 450 -13.94 -9.71 9.86
C GLU A 450 -15.09 -10.70 9.71
N ASP A 451 -16.24 -10.23 9.21
CA ASP A 451 -17.44 -11.07 9.01
C ASP A 451 -17.13 -12.27 8.10
N ARG A 452 -16.32 -12.05 7.08
CA ARG A 452 -15.94 -13.11 6.14
C ARG A 452 -15.02 -14.13 6.81
N TYR A 453 -14.03 -13.68 7.56
CA TYR A 453 -13.13 -14.57 8.30
C TYR A 453 -13.89 -15.43 9.31
N MET A 454 -14.80 -14.85 10.07
CA MET A 454 -15.65 -15.60 11.02
C MET A 454 -16.52 -16.67 10.35
N GLN A 455 -16.98 -16.41 9.13
CA GLN A 455 -17.82 -17.37 8.37
C GLN A 455 -17.01 -18.55 7.81
N VAL A 456 -15.77 -18.34 7.38
CA VAL A 456 -15.08 -19.30 6.51
C VAL A 456 -13.81 -19.91 7.11
N LEU A 457 -13.27 -19.32 8.20
CA LEU A 457 -12.09 -19.84 8.89
C LEU A 457 -12.46 -20.63 10.14
N ASP A 458 -11.72 -21.71 10.41
CA ASP A 458 -11.74 -22.37 11.70
C ASP A 458 -11.18 -21.45 12.81
N ASP A 459 -11.39 -21.84 14.07
CA ASP A 459 -11.04 -20.98 15.21
C ASP A 459 -9.55 -20.70 15.31
N TRP A 460 -8.68 -21.64 14.91
CA TRP A 460 -7.24 -21.45 14.91
C TRP A 460 -6.82 -20.43 13.84
N ARG A 461 -7.30 -20.59 12.59
CA ARG A 461 -6.99 -19.65 11.52
C ARG A 461 -7.61 -18.29 11.76
N LEU A 462 -8.79 -18.23 12.37
CA LEU A 462 -9.42 -16.97 12.75
C LEU A 462 -8.57 -16.20 13.77
N ALA A 463 -7.99 -16.87 14.75
CA ALA A 463 -7.09 -16.26 15.73
C ALA A 463 -5.74 -15.83 15.11
N HIS A 464 -5.25 -16.57 14.11
CA HIS A 464 -3.93 -16.37 13.49
C HIS A 464 -3.99 -15.82 12.05
N ASN A 465 -5.12 -15.19 11.65
CA ASN A 465 -5.14 -14.48 10.39
C ASN A 465 -4.44 -13.11 10.52
N ASN A 466 -3.89 -12.63 9.42
CA ASN A 466 -3.09 -11.40 9.39
C ASN A 466 -2.09 -11.35 10.57
N PRO A 467 -1.21 -12.36 10.70
CA PRO A 467 -0.30 -12.46 11.84
C PRO A 467 0.75 -11.35 11.79
N LEU A 468 1.00 -10.70 12.92
CA LEU A 468 1.94 -9.58 13.03
C LEU A 468 3.08 -9.87 14.03
N THR A 469 2.72 -10.38 15.21
CA THR A 469 3.69 -10.63 16.29
C THR A 469 4.49 -11.90 16.05
N THR A 470 3.83 -13.02 15.72
CA THR A 470 4.50 -14.32 15.55
C THR A 470 5.58 -14.29 14.48
N PRO A 471 5.34 -13.80 13.23
CA PRO A 471 6.39 -13.73 12.22
C PRO A 471 7.57 -12.84 12.66
N VAL A 472 7.29 -11.71 13.29
CA VAL A 472 8.32 -10.73 13.65
C VAL A 472 9.08 -11.14 14.91
N LYS A 473 8.38 -11.50 16.01
CA LYS A 473 9.03 -11.74 17.31
C LYS A 473 9.55 -13.17 17.47
N LYS A 474 8.82 -14.18 16.96
CA LYS A 474 9.25 -15.59 17.07
C LYS A 474 10.27 -15.95 16.00
N PHE A 475 10.07 -15.50 14.76
CA PHE A 475 10.93 -15.86 13.63
C PHE A 475 11.90 -14.75 13.21
N GLY A 476 11.73 -13.52 13.68
CA GLY A 476 12.59 -12.39 13.32
C GLY A 476 12.45 -11.98 11.85
N LEU A 477 11.25 -12.15 11.26
CA LEU A 477 10.96 -11.72 9.91
C LEU A 477 10.78 -10.21 9.84
N PHE A 478 11.16 -9.61 8.72
CA PHE A 478 10.92 -8.21 8.46
C PHE A 478 9.51 -8.03 7.87
N MET A 479 8.81 -7.00 8.35
CA MET A 479 7.45 -6.70 7.90
C MET A 479 7.28 -5.21 7.62
N ALA A 480 6.58 -4.89 6.52
CA ALA A 480 6.10 -3.55 6.19
C ALA A 480 4.59 -3.61 5.93
N PHE A 481 3.90 -2.46 6.01
CA PHE A 481 2.46 -2.39 5.89
C PHE A 481 1.99 -1.69 4.62
N GLY A 482 0.89 -2.18 4.07
CA GLY A 482 0.10 -1.56 3.03
C GLY A 482 -1.40 -1.58 3.38
N SER A 483 -2.23 -0.99 2.55
CA SER A 483 -3.69 -0.92 2.74
C SER A 483 -4.47 -1.76 1.74
N ASP A 484 -3.93 -1.99 0.54
CA ASP A 484 -4.68 -2.46 -0.61
C ASP A 484 -5.91 -1.55 -0.88
N ASN A 485 -6.95 -2.04 -1.53
CA ASN A 485 -8.14 -1.27 -1.87
C ASN A 485 -9.39 -1.64 -1.04
N LEU A 486 -9.23 -2.01 0.24
CA LEU A 486 -10.31 -2.53 1.09
C LEU A 486 -10.65 -1.70 2.36
N PRO A 487 -10.97 -0.42 2.31
CA PRO A 487 -10.48 0.68 1.48
C PRO A 487 -9.05 1.09 1.81
N VAL A 488 -8.45 1.94 0.97
CA VAL A 488 -7.16 2.59 1.26
C VAL A 488 -7.30 3.46 2.50
N ASN A 489 -6.71 3.04 3.61
CA ASN A 489 -6.71 3.84 4.84
C ASN A 489 -5.69 3.31 5.87
N PRO A 490 -4.50 3.94 6.01
CA PRO A 490 -3.50 3.54 7.00
C PRO A 490 -3.99 3.59 8.45
N PHE A 491 -4.94 4.47 8.78
CA PHE A 491 -5.45 4.56 10.16
C PHE A 491 -6.29 3.33 10.56
N VAL A 492 -7.04 2.75 9.62
CA VAL A 492 -7.75 1.47 9.85
C VAL A 492 -6.72 0.35 10.07
N GLY A 493 -5.64 0.35 9.28
CA GLY A 493 -4.54 -0.61 9.46
C GLY A 493 -3.85 -0.47 10.82
N LEU A 494 -3.53 0.76 11.24
CA LEU A 494 -2.97 1.02 12.57
C LEU A 494 -3.91 0.54 13.68
N TYR A 495 -5.20 0.87 13.59
CA TYR A 495 -6.21 0.41 14.56
C TYR A 495 -6.25 -1.11 14.66
N ALA A 496 -6.36 -1.80 13.53
CA ALA A 496 -6.43 -3.25 13.48
C ALA A 496 -5.15 -3.91 14.02
N ALA A 497 -3.98 -3.35 13.70
CA ALA A 497 -2.68 -3.86 14.15
C ALA A 497 -2.51 -3.78 15.68
N ILE A 498 -2.95 -2.69 16.30
CA ILE A 498 -2.77 -2.48 17.75
C ILE A 498 -3.89 -3.08 18.61
N THR A 499 -5.10 -3.28 18.05
CA THR A 499 -6.26 -3.75 18.81
C THR A 499 -6.70 -5.17 18.48
N ARG A 500 -6.38 -5.65 17.30
CA ARG A 500 -6.89 -6.91 16.72
C ARG A 500 -8.41 -6.95 16.64
N LYS A 501 -9.07 -5.78 16.54
CA LYS A 501 -10.53 -5.66 16.47
C LYS A 501 -10.99 -5.35 15.06
N GLY A 502 -12.11 -5.97 14.68
CA GLY A 502 -12.91 -5.59 13.54
C GLY A 502 -14.10 -4.68 13.92
N PRO A 503 -15.05 -4.44 12.98
CA PRO A 503 -16.25 -3.63 13.22
C PRO A 503 -17.16 -4.18 14.31
N SER A 504 -17.15 -5.50 14.58
CA SER A 504 -17.94 -6.09 15.68
C SER A 504 -17.43 -5.70 17.06
N GLY A 505 -16.20 -5.20 17.17
CA GLY A 505 -15.51 -4.95 18.42
C GLY A 505 -14.89 -6.20 19.07
N GLN A 506 -15.05 -7.38 18.47
CA GLN A 506 -14.40 -8.61 18.93
C GLN A 506 -12.91 -8.55 18.67
N VAL A 507 -12.13 -9.18 19.56
CA VAL A 507 -10.67 -9.32 19.41
C VAL A 507 -10.36 -10.67 18.78
N HIS A 508 -9.62 -10.68 17.68
CA HIS A 508 -9.20 -11.88 16.96
C HIS A 508 -7.69 -12.08 17.06
N GLY A 509 -7.24 -13.05 17.87
CA GLY A 509 -5.82 -13.31 18.08
C GLY A 509 -5.11 -12.14 18.80
N ALA A 510 -5.46 -11.91 20.07
CA ALA A 510 -4.89 -10.82 20.87
C ALA A 510 -3.36 -10.86 20.94
N GLU A 511 -2.78 -12.05 20.87
CA GLU A 511 -1.33 -12.32 20.86
C GLU A 511 -0.62 -11.78 19.63
N GLU A 512 -1.34 -11.54 18.53
CA GLU A 512 -0.82 -10.95 17.30
C GLU A 512 -0.87 -9.41 17.29
N ALA A 513 -1.37 -8.76 18.36
CA ALA A 513 -1.31 -7.31 18.50
C ALA A 513 0.14 -6.82 18.65
N ILE A 514 0.45 -5.68 18.05
CA ILE A 514 1.79 -5.09 18.12
C ILE A 514 1.78 -3.71 18.79
N PRO A 515 2.92 -3.27 19.35
CA PRO A 515 3.09 -1.92 19.86
C PRO A 515 2.83 -0.86 18.78
N ARG A 516 2.38 0.32 19.20
CA ARG A 516 2.08 1.45 18.30
C ARG A 516 3.31 1.92 17.52
N GLU A 517 4.46 1.96 18.18
CA GLU A 517 5.74 2.32 17.55
C GLU A 517 6.10 1.36 16.43
N ASP A 518 5.94 0.04 16.64
CA ASP A 518 6.17 -0.98 15.60
C ASP A 518 5.20 -0.78 14.44
N ALA A 519 3.90 -0.55 14.71
CA ALA A 519 2.89 -0.31 13.68
C ALA A 519 3.18 0.94 12.82
N ILE A 520 3.56 2.05 13.46
CA ILE A 520 3.95 3.29 12.79
C ILE A 520 5.20 3.05 11.93
N ARG A 521 6.21 2.37 12.48
CA ARG A 521 7.44 2.04 11.75
C ARG A 521 7.17 1.19 10.52
N MET A 522 6.25 0.23 10.60
CA MET A 522 5.87 -0.63 9.48
C MET A 522 5.16 0.14 8.35
N TYR A 523 4.43 1.21 8.66
CA TYR A 523 3.83 2.12 7.66
C TYR A 523 4.76 3.25 7.20
N THR A 524 5.99 3.37 7.69
CA THR A 524 6.91 4.46 7.36
C THR A 524 8.29 3.94 6.97
N ALA A 525 9.19 3.80 7.94
CA ALA A 525 10.58 3.39 7.74
C ALA A 525 10.72 2.02 7.06
N ASN A 526 9.88 1.04 7.45
CA ASN A 526 9.95 -0.30 6.89
C ASN A 526 9.48 -0.34 5.42
N GLY A 527 8.47 0.46 5.05
CA GLY A 527 8.06 0.59 3.65
C GLY A 527 9.19 1.17 2.79
N ALA A 528 9.89 2.17 3.28
CA ALA A 528 11.07 2.72 2.59
C ALA A 528 12.20 1.68 2.47
N TYR A 529 12.41 0.87 3.51
CA TYR A 529 13.42 -0.20 3.48
C TYR A 529 13.10 -1.26 2.42
N LEU A 530 11.84 -1.64 2.25
CA LEU A 530 11.43 -2.65 1.28
C LEU A 530 11.85 -2.31 -0.16
N SER A 531 11.97 -1.01 -0.48
CA SER A 531 12.34 -0.48 -1.80
C SER A 531 13.75 0.13 -1.87
N TRP A 532 14.65 -0.16 -0.91
CA TRP A 532 16.01 0.43 -0.80
C TRP A 532 16.02 1.97 -0.74
N GLU A 533 15.00 2.57 -0.17
CA GLU A 533 14.87 4.03 -0.04
C GLU A 533 15.01 4.53 1.41
N GLU A 534 15.42 3.67 2.34
CA GLU A 534 15.59 4.01 3.75
C GLU A 534 16.62 5.11 4.02
N LYS A 535 17.52 5.35 3.06
CA LYS A 535 18.49 6.46 3.14
C LYS A 535 17.90 7.79 2.70
N THR A 536 16.75 7.77 2.00
CA THR A 536 16.15 8.96 1.39
C THR A 536 14.83 9.36 2.01
N LYS A 537 14.07 8.45 2.60
CA LYS A 537 12.74 8.71 3.19
C LYS A 537 12.38 7.76 4.33
N GLY A 538 11.18 7.87 4.88
CA GLY A 538 10.60 6.97 5.89
C GLY A 538 10.85 7.37 7.34
N THR A 539 11.72 8.35 7.60
CA THR A 539 11.99 8.92 8.93
C THR A 539 12.24 10.42 8.82
N ILE A 540 12.10 11.16 9.91
CA ILE A 540 12.48 12.58 10.00
C ILE A 540 13.93 12.68 10.51
N GLU A 541 14.87 12.66 9.58
CA GLU A 541 16.31 12.75 9.85
C GLU A 541 17.00 13.69 8.85
N PRO A 542 18.08 14.40 9.26
CA PRO A 542 18.83 15.25 8.33
C PRO A 542 19.32 14.50 7.09
N GLY A 543 19.18 15.13 5.93
CA GLY A 543 19.53 14.59 4.61
C GLY A 543 18.40 13.88 3.89
N LYS A 544 17.35 13.44 4.59
CA LYS A 544 16.19 12.77 3.99
C LYS A 544 15.20 13.76 3.40
N LEU A 545 14.37 13.28 2.50
CA LEU A 545 13.27 14.04 1.91
C LEU A 545 12.29 14.52 2.99
N ALA A 546 11.83 15.74 2.86
CA ALA A 546 10.85 16.32 3.78
C ALA A 546 9.42 15.89 3.40
N ASP A 547 9.20 14.57 3.35
CA ASP A 547 7.91 13.94 3.12
C ASP A 547 7.27 13.65 4.49
N MET A 548 6.37 14.51 4.92
CA MET A 548 5.88 14.55 6.30
C MET A 548 4.37 14.80 6.35
N ILE A 549 3.75 14.38 7.45
CA ILE A 549 2.33 14.65 7.72
C ILE A 549 2.15 15.29 9.10
N VAL A 550 1.10 16.11 9.21
CA VAL A 550 0.65 16.68 10.49
C VAL A 550 -0.67 16.05 10.89
N LEU A 551 -0.72 15.50 12.08
CA LEU A 551 -1.91 14.92 12.70
C LEU A 551 -2.42 15.81 13.83
N PRO A 552 -3.74 15.92 14.03
CA PRO A 552 -4.33 16.66 15.17
C PRO A 552 -4.19 15.92 16.51
N PHE A 553 -3.65 14.71 16.51
CA PHE A 553 -3.47 13.87 17.70
C PHE A 553 -2.10 13.18 17.67
N ASP A 554 -1.64 12.71 18.83
CA ASP A 554 -0.45 11.87 18.95
C ASP A 554 -0.85 10.39 18.80
N PRO A 555 -0.42 9.68 17.75
CA PRO A 555 -0.78 8.28 17.52
C PRO A 555 -0.20 7.31 18.56
N LEU A 556 0.81 7.73 19.34
CA LEU A 556 1.37 6.92 20.42
C LEU A 556 0.46 6.88 21.66
N THR A 557 -0.31 7.95 21.90
CA THR A 557 -1.08 8.13 23.14
C THR A 557 -2.59 8.23 22.94
N ALA A 558 -3.04 8.56 21.73
CA ALA A 558 -4.46 8.68 21.39
C ALA A 558 -5.26 7.39 21.66
N SER A 559 -6.56 7.48 21.92
CA SER A 559 -7.40 6.27 22.00
C SER A 559 -7.40 5.51 20.67
N PRO A 560 -7.58 4.20 20.66
CA PRO A 560 -7.70 3.44 19.42
C PRO A 560 -8.79 3.98 18.49
N GLU A 561 -9.92 4.41 19.04
CA GLU A 561 -11.04 5.00 18.29
C GLU A 561 -10.66 6.34 17.64
N THR A 562 -9.83 7.14 18.30
CA THR A 562 -9.26 8.36 17.72
C THR A 562 -8.37 8.02 16.51
N ILE A 563 -7.57 6.95 16.61
CA ILE A 563 -6.74 6.47 15.50
C ILE A 563 -7.64 5.98 14.36
N LEU A 564 -8.67 5.17 14.63
CA LEU A 564 -9.61 4.65 13.62
C LEU A 564 -10.30 5.78 12.84
N ALA A 565 -10.69 6.85 13.53
CA ALA A 565 -11.27 8.06 12.95
C ALA A 565 -10.22 9.06 12.42
N GLY A 566 -8.96 8.65 12.37
CA GLY A 566 -7.82 9.51 12.07
C GLY A 566 -7.95 10.25 10.74
N GLN A 567 -7.52 11.50 10.76
CA GLN A 567 -7.45 12.38 9.59
C GLN A 567 -6.15 13.17 9.64
N VAL A 568 -5.66 13.53 8.48
CA VAL A 568 -4.45 14.32 8.30
C VAL A 568 -4.81 15.80 8.16
N ASP A 569 -4.11 16.68 8.89
CA ASP A 569 -4.28 18.12 8.78
C ASP A 569 -3.47 18.71 7.62
N MET A 570 -2.22 18.22 7.46
CA MET A 570 -1.32 18.68 6.41
C MET A 570 -0.47 17.53 5.88
N THR A 571 -0.17 17.55 4.59
CA THR A 571 0.80 16.65 3.96
C THR A 571 1.84 17.46 3.20
N PHE A 572 3.11 17.13 3.42
CA PHE A 572 4.26 17.74 2.77
C PHE A 572 4.97 16.70 1.90
N LEU A 573 5.36 17.10 0.69
CA LEU A 573 6.27 16.37 -0.18
C LEU A 573 7.46 17.25 -0.53
N GLY A 574 8.68 16.79 -0.26
CA GLY A 574 9.87 17.62 -0.44
C GLY A 574 9.71 18.99 0.24
N GLY A 575 9.10 19.06 1.42
CA GLY A 575 8.83 20.30 2.16
C GLY A 575 7.73 21.20 1.57
N LYS A 576 7.16 20.85 0.42
CA LYS A 576 6.03 21.59 -0.17
C LYS A 576 4.72 21.12 0.45
N LEU A 577 3.87 22.03 0.89
CA LEU A 577 2.53 21.73 1.39
C LEU A 577 1.64 21.34 0.19
N VAL A 578 1.29 20.05 0.10
CA VAL A 578 0.51 19.48 -1.02
C VAL A 578 -0.94 19.16 -0.66
N PHE A 579 -1.23 19.06 0.63
CA PHE A 579 -2.59 18.92 1.16
C PHE A 579 -2.72 19.66 2.49
N GLN A 580 -3.85 20.32 2.67
CA GLN A 580 -4.28 20.93 3.93
C GLN A 580 -5.79 20.79 4.05
N ARG A 581 -6.25 20.26 5.19
CA ARG A 581 -7.66 20.15 5.55
C ARG A 581 -8.23 21.49 6.02
#